data_0c262134f397e1fef1dd5f913c401243
#
_entry.id   0c262134f397e1fef1dd5f913c401243
#
_cell.length_a   1.000
_cell.length_b   1.000
_cell.length_c   1.000
_cell.angle_alpha   90.00
_cell.angle_beta   90.00
_cell.angle_gamma   90.00
#
_symmetry.space_group_name_H-M   'P 1'
#
loop_
_entity.id
_entity.type
_entity.pdbx_description
1 polymer ?
#
loop_
_entity_poly.entity_id
_entity_poly.type
_entity_poly.pdbx_seq_one_letter_code
_entity_poly.pdbx_strand_id
1 'polypeptide(L)'
;RLLPNLFLVSFIIFISSYIFLPAYILDHLYVNFFSSVFGFSNFNFLIQSTDYFAPTGDINPFLHIWSLSVEKHFYIIFLLIFVFFSFYKMNNRFKILSISLLTISSLLLSIDLSGIKHFYFLTFLRIFEFGIGCLACMIKFKISKITQNVFSILALLILISSMILIDPAIGMPGW
;
A
#
# COMPACT_ATOMS: atom_id res chain seq x y z
N ARG A 1 -11.35 -2.37 -12.92
CA ARG A 1 -10.13 -2.69 -13.71
C ARG A 1 -9.09 -3.48 -12.89
N LEU A 2 -8.92 -3.19 -11.62
CA LEU A 2 -7.90 -3.77 -10.74
C LEU A 2 -8.22 -5.24 -10.38
N LEU A 3 -9.48 -5.54 -10.06
CA LEU A 3 -9.92 -6.87 -9.63
C LEU A 3 -9.68 -8.00 -10.66
N PRO A 4 -10.02 -7.84 -11.96
CA PRO A 4 -9.77 -8.90 -12.95
C PRO A 4 -8.28 -9.21 -13.11
N ASN A 5 -7.44 -8.17 -13.13
CA ASN A 5 -6.00 -8.33 -13.24
C ASN A 5 -5.40 -9.03 -12.02
N LEU A 6 -5.84 -8.64 -10.82
CA LEU A 6 -5.41 -9.29 -9.59
C LEU A 6 -5.78 -10.78 -9.57
N PHE A 7 -7.03 -11.10 -9.94
CA PHE A 7 -7.47 -12.49 -10.01
C PHE A 7 -6.61 -13.30 -10.99
N LEU A 8 -6.37 -12.77 -12.18
CA LEU A 8 -5.57 -13.42 -13.22
C LEU A 8 -4.13 -13.65 -12.76
N VAL A 9 -3.48 -12.61 -12.22
CA VAL A 9 -2.11 -12.71 -11.70
C VAL A 9 -2.03 -13.69 -10.54
N SER A 10 -2.95 -13.60 -9.57
CA SER A 10 -2.99 -14.55 -8.45
C SER A 10 -3.19 -15.99 -8.90
N PHE A 11 -4.01 -16.19 -9.91
CA PHE A 11 -4.26 -17.52 -10.48
C PHE A 11 -3.03 -18.09 -11.19
N ILE A 12 -2.33 -17.27 -11.98
CA ILE A 12 -1.08 -17.67 -12.64
C ILE A 12 -0.02 -18.02 -11.58
N ILE A 13 0.16 -17.19 -10.56
CA ILE A 13 1.09 -17.45 -9.46
C ILE A 13 0.72 -18.75 -8.75
N PHE A 14 -0.56 -18.99 -8.49
CA PHE A 14 -1.03 -20.20 -7.83
C PHE A 14 -0.67 -21.47 -8.62
N ILE A 15 -0.97 -21.49 -9.92
CA ILE A 15 -0.66 -22.64 -10.81
C ILE A 15 0.85 -22.83 -10.90
N SER A 16 1.61 -21.76 -11.14
CA SER A 16 3.06 -21.83 -11.24
C SER A 16 3.69 -22.37 -9.96
N SER A 17 3.22 -21.87 -8.81
CA SER A 17 3.69 -22.32 -7.49
C SER A 17 3.39 -23.79 -7.25
N TYR A 18 2.21 -24.24 -7.62
CA TYR A 18 1.83 -25.66 -7.49
C TYR A 18 2.70 -26.59 -8.31
N ILE A 19 3.18 -26.15 -9.47
CA ILE A 19 4.01 -26.95 -10.39
C ILE A 19 5.49 -26.95 -9.98
N PHE A 20 6.02 -25.79 -9.55
CA PHE A 20 7.46 -25.58 -9.40
C PHE A 20 7.96 -25.56 -7.95
N LEU A 21 7.07 -25.38 -6.96
CA LEU A 21 7.51 -25.28 -5.57
C LEU A 21 7.41 -26.62 -4.83
N PRO A 22 8.33 -26.86 -3.87
CA PRO A 22 8.31 -28.05 -3.05
C PRO A 22 7.11 -28.07 -2.09
N ALA A 23 6.67 -29.28 -1.71
CA ALA A 23 5.44 -29.53 -0.96
C ALA A 23 5.33 -28.73 0.35
N TYR A 24 6.44 -28.51 1.07
CA TYR A 24 6.43 -27.79 2.35
C TYR A 24 6.03 -26.30 2.22
N ILE A 25 6.14 -25.71 1.03
CA ILE A 25 5.70 -24.34 0.75
C ILE A 25 4.21 -24.31 0.39
N LEU A 26 3.68 -25.42 -0.11
CA LEU A 26 2.30 -25.50 -0.59
C LEU A 26 1.27 -25.44 0.54
N ASP A 27 1.62 -25.72 1.78
CA ASP A 27 0.70 -25.72 2.91
C ASP A 27 0.03 -24.35 3.12
N HIS A 28 0.75 -23.26 2.86
CA HIS A 28 0.23 -21.88 2.94
C HIS A 28 -0.29 -21.34 1.60
N LEU A 29 -0.12 -22.07 0.50
CA LEU A 29 -0.42 -21.59 -0.85
C LEU A 29 -1.89 -21.22 -1.02
N TYR A 30 -2.80 -22.07 -0.54
CA TYR A 30 -4.24 -21.82 -0.62
C TYR A 30 -4.65 -20.57 0.15
N VAL A 31 -4.15 -20.42 1.38
CA VAL A 31 -4.45 -19.27 2.24
C VAL A 31 -3.93 -17.98 1.59
N ASN A 32 -2.71 -18.02 1.03
CA ASN A 32 -2.11 -16.89 0.33
C ASN A 32 -2.89 -16.52 -0.95
N PHE A 33 -3.33 -17.51 -1.72
CA PHE A 33 -4.16 -17.28 -2.90
C PHE A 33 -5.50 -16.64 -2.54
N PHE A 34 -6.27 -17.23 -1.63
CA PHE A 34 -7.58 -16.69 -1.24
C PHE A 34 -7.45 -15.32 -0.59
N SER A 35 -6.50 -15.11 0.32
CA SER A 35 -6.27 -13.80 0.93
C SER A 35 -5.91 -12.75 -0.12
N SER A 36 -5.17 -13.10 -1.16
CA SER A 36 -4.82 -12.20 -2.28
C SER A 36 -6.04 -11.83 -3.11
N VAL A 37 -6.84 -12.81 -3.53
CA VAL A 37 -8.05 -12.59 -4.32
C VAL A 37 -9.05 -11.71 -3.58
N PHE A 38 -9.29 -11.98 -2.30
CA PHE A 38 -10.22 -11.19 -1.48
C PHE A 38 -9.63 -9.85 -1.01
N GLY A 39 -8.33 -9.64 -1.15
CA GLY A 39 -7.67 -8.40 -0.77
C GLY A 39 -7.29 -8.31 0.71
N PHE A 40 -7.08 -9.44 1.37
CA PHE A 40 -6.66 -9.55 2.77
C PHE A 40 -5.22 -10.04 2.93
N SER A 41 -4.42 -10.06 1.85
CA SER A 41 -3.06 -10.59 1.89
C SER A 41 -2.15 -9.81 2.86
N ASN A 42 -2.36 -8.52 3.03
CA ASN A 42 -1.61 -7.73 4.01
C ASN A 42 -1.82 -8.20 5.46
N PHE A 43 -3.06 -8.55 5.85
CA PHE A 43 -3.34 -9.12 7.17
C PHE A 43 -2.81 -10.55 7.30
N ASN A 44 -2.91 -11.34 6.24
CA ASN A 44 -2.37 -12.68 6.22
C ASN A 44 -0.85 -12.67 6.42
N PHE A 45 -0.13 -11.77 5.73
CA PHE A 45 1.32 -11.62 5.91
C PHE A 45 1.69 -11.01 7.26
N LEU A 46 0.86 -10.14 7.83
CA LEU A 46 1.04 -9.67 9.19
C LEU A 46 1.05 -10.85 10.17
N ILE A 47 0.07 -11.76 10.08
CA ILE A 47 -0.02 -12.96 10.92
C ILE A 47 1.19 -13.88 10.66
N GLN A 48 1.51 -14.18 9.41
CA GLN A 48 2.67 -15.03 9.07
C GLN A 48 4.00 -14.43 9.55
N SER A 49 4.16 -13.12 9.51
CA SER A 49 5.38 -12.44 9.99
C SER A 49 5.58 -12.51 11.50
N THR A 50 4.52 -12.78 12.26
CA THR A 50 4.58 -12.97 13.72
C THR A 50 4.71 -14.45 14.10
N ASP A 51 4.49 -15.37 13.16
CA ASP A 51 4.58 -16.81 13.41
C ASP A 51 6.02 -17.30 13.20
N TYR A 52 6.61 -17.87 14.26
CA TYR A 52 7.96 -18.43 14.23
C TYR A 52 8.11 -19.60 13.25
N PHE A 53 7.04 -20.35 13.00
CA PHE A 53 7.03 -21.53 12.12
C PHE A 53 6.61 -21.22 10.68
N ALA A 54 6.25 -19.96 10.39
CA ALA A 54 5.90 -19.59 9.02
C ALA A 54 7.13 -19.69 8.10
N PRO A 55 6.95 -20.11 6.84
CA PRO A 55 8.01 -20.08 5.83
C PRO A 55 8.58 -18.65 5.74
N THR A 56 9.91 -18.55 5.66
CA THR A 56 10.59 -17.26 5.50
C THR A 56 10.01 -16.51 4.31
N GLY A 57 9.64 -15.24 4.49
CA GLY A 57 8.94 -14.44 3.50
C GLY A 57 9.61 -14.38 2.12
N ASP A 58 10.93 -14.64 2.05
CA ASP A 58 11.73 -14.61 0.82
C ASP A 58 11.29 -15.64 -0.24
N ILE A 59 10.59 -16.70 0.16
CA ILE A 59 10.17 -17.81 -0.74
C ILE A 59 8.67 -17.71 -1.08
N ASN A 60 7.94 -16.76 -0.51
CA ASN A 60 6.49 -16.66 -0.73
C ASN A 60 6.18 -15.91 -2.03
N PRO A 61 5.67 -16.59 -3.07
CA PRO A 61 5.40 -15.97 -4.39
C PRO A 61 4.30 -14.92 -4.35
N PHE A 62 3.43 -14.94 -3.33
CA PHE A 62 2.36 -13.97 -3.14
C PHE A 62 2.79 -12.73 -2.35
N LEU A 63 4.03 -12.68 -1.85
CA LEU A 63 4.48 -11.61 -0.96
C LEU A 63 4.20 -10.22 -1.54
N HIS A 64 4.46 -10.00 -2.82
CA HIS A 64 4.28 -8.69 -3.46
C HIS A 64 2.82 -8.24 -3.61
N ILE A 65 1.84 -9.13 -3.40
CA ILE A 65 0.40 -8.79 -3.55
C ILE A 65 -0.15 -8.04 -2.34
N TRP A 66 0.55 -8.03 -1.19
CA TRP A 66 0.07 -7.33 0.00
C TRP A 66 -0.16 -5.82 -0.24
N SER A 67 0.69 -5.16 -1.02
CA SER A 67 0.56 -3.74 -1.34
C SER A 67 -0.73 -3.44 -2.13
N LEU A 68 -1.12 -4.36 -3.01
CA LEU A 68 -2.36 -4.26 -3.77
C LEU A 68 -3.60 -4.42 -2.88
N SER A 69 -3.50 -5.20 -1.81
CA SER A 69 -4.56 -5.31 -0.79
C SER A 69 -4.70 -4.00 0.01
N VAL A 70 -3.59 -3.37 0.38
CA VAL A 70 -3.57 -2.05 1.01
C VAL A 70 -4.24 -1.00 0.11
N GLU A 71 -3.94 -1.01 -1.18
CA GLU A 71 -4.56 -0.11 -2.16
C GLU A 71 -6.09 -0.32 -2.25
N LYS A 72 -6.57 -1.57 -2.26
CA LYS A 72 -8.01 -1.86 -2.22
C LYS A 72 -8.69 -1.31 -0.97
N HIS A 73 -8.09 -1.52 0.20
CA HIS A 73 -8.62 -0.97 1.46
C HIS A 73 -8.69 0.55 1.42
N PHE A 74 -7.65 1.19 0.88
CA PHE A 74 -7.64 2.62 0.68
C PHE A 74 -8.82 3.09 -0.17
N TYR A 75 -9.08 2.46 -1.33
CA TYR A 75 -10.22 2.82 -2.17
C TYR A 75 -11.56 2.68 -1.45
N ILE A 76 -11.74 1.62 -0.67
CA ILE A 76 -12.97 1.42 0.10
C ILE A 76 -13.12 2.51 1.18
N ILE A 77 -12.07 2.76 1.96
CA ILE A 77 -12.07 3.75 3.04
C ILE A 77 -12.35 5.14 2.48
N PHE A 78 -11.64 5.54 1.43
CA PHE A 78 -11.83 6.87 0.85
C PHE A 78 -13.18 7.01 0.15
N LEU A 79 -13.67 5.96 -0.51
CA LEU A 79 -15.03 5.97 -1.05
C LEU A 79 -16.06 6.24 0.04
N LEU A 80 -15.98 5.54 1.17
CA LEU A 80 -16.88 5.73 2.30
C LEU A 80 -16.78 7.16 2.88
N ILE A 81 -15.56 7.68 3.03
CA ILE A 81 -15.32 9.05 3.50
C ILE A 81 -15.95 10.07 2.53
N PHE A 82 -15.77 9.90 1.22
CA PHE A 82 -16.33 10.83 0.23
C PHE A 82 -17.85 10.73 0.13
N VAL A 83 -18.43 9.53 0.23
CA VAL A 83 -19.88 9.34 0.31
C VAL A 83 -20.43 10.05 1.55
N PHE A 84 -19.79 9.88 2.71
CA PHE A 84 -20.14 10.58 3.94
C PHE A 84 -20.10 12.11 3.77
N PHE A 85 -19.02 12.66 3.20
CA PHE A 85 -18.89 14.08 2.92
C PHE A 85 -19.97 14.60 1.96
N SER A 86 -20.36 13.78 0.98
CA SER A 86 -21.43 14.13 0.02
C SER A 86 -22.79 14.14 0.70
N PHE A 87 -23.07 13.12 1.51
CA PHE A 87 -24.35 12.98 2.22
C PHE A 87 -24.62 14.17 3.16
N TYR A 88 -23.60 14.58 3.92
CA TYR A 88 -23.70 15.70 4.86
C TYR A 88 -23.43 17.06 4.21
N LYS A 89 -23.28 17.15 2.89
CA LYS A 89 -22.99 18.39 2.12
C LYS A 89 -21.86 19.23 2.75
N MET A 90 -20.82 18.57 3.23
CA MET A 90 -19.74 19.23 3.98
C MET A 90 -18.96 20.22 3.11
N ASN A 91 -18.53 21.34 3.73
CA ASN A 91 -17.73 22.37 3.05
C ASN A 91 -16.34 21.81 2.66
N ASN A 92 -15.79 22.28 1.54
CA ASN A 92 -14.47 21.87 1.04
C ASN A 92 -13.35 22.09 2.06
N ARG A 93 -13.40 23.14 2.87
CA ARG A 93 -12.42 23.36 3.95
C ARG A 93 -12.44 22.25 4.98
N PHE A 94 -13.62 21.79 5.37
CA PHE A 94 -13.78 20.69 6.32
C PHE A 94 -13.27 19.36 5.73
N LYS A 95 -13.55 19.10 4.45
CA LYS A 95 -13.05 17.91 3.75
C LYS A 95 -11.52 17.87 3.75
N ILE A 96 -10.87 18.98 3.37
CA ILE A 96 -9.41 19.11 3.36
C ILE A 96 -8.86 18.90 4.77
N LEU A 97 -9.45 19.56 5.79
CA LEU A 97 -9.01 19.45 7.17
C LEU A 97 -9.08 17.99 7.66
N SER A 98 -10.20 17.29 7.42
CA SER A 98 -10.40 15.92 7.84
C SER A 98 -9.40 14.96 7.19
N ILE A 99 -9.16 15.12 5.87
CA ILE A 99 -8.18 14.29 5.16
C ILE A 99 -6.77 14.62 5.62
N SER A 100 -6.45 15.90 5.88
CA SER A 100 -5.14 16.29 6.42
C SER A 100 -4.88 15.70 7.80
N LEU A 101 -5.85 15.74 8.70
CA LEU A 101 -5.73 15.11 10.02
C LEU A 101 -5.51 13.61 9.92
N LEU A 102 -6.26 12.93 9.07
CA LEU A 102 -6.12 11.48 8.84
C LEU A 102 -4.74 11.15 8.24
N THR A 103 -4.26 11.96 7.31
CA THR A 103 -2.93 11.79 6.70
C THR A 103 -1.81 12.00 7.71
N ILE A 104 -1.89 13.07 8.52
CA ILE A 104 -0.89 13.39 9.53
C ILE A 104 -0.89 12.34 10.63
N SER A 105 -2.05 11.91 11.13
CA SER A 105 -2.14 10.87 12.16
C SER A 105 -1.56 9.53 11.67
N SER A 106 -1.84 9.14 10.43
CA SER A 106 -1.26 7.96 9.81
C SER A 106 0.27 8.06 9.70
N LEU A 107 0.80 9.21 9.31
CA LEU A 107 2.24 9.44 9.23
C LEU A 107 2.91 9.37 10.60
N LEU A 108 2.36 10.02 11.62
CA LEU A 108 2.90 10.00 12.98
C LEU A 108 2.91 8.57 13.55
N LEU A 109 1.81 7.82 13.37
CA LEU A 109 1.76 6.41 13.77
C LEU A 109 2.77 5.54 13.01
N SER A 110 2.99 5.81 11.72
CA SER A 110 3.99 5.09 10.92
C SER A 110 5.40 5.33 11.44
N ILE A 111 5.73 6.55 11.86
CA ILE A 111 7.03 6.89 12.43
C ILE A 111 7.21 6.25 13.81
N ASP A 112 6.21 6.35 14.67
CA ASP A 112 6.25 5.82 16.03
C ASP A 112 6.41 4.28 16.06
N LEU A 113 5.71 3.59 15.14
CA LEU A 113 5.71 2.13 15.04
C LEU A 113 6.75 1.58 14.05
N SER A 114 7.59 2.42 13.45
CA SER A 114 8.59 2.02 12.45
C SER A 114 9.59 0.96 12.95
N GLY A 115 9.87 0.92 14.26
CA GLY A 115 10.73 -0.09 14.89
C GLY A 115 10.15 -1.51 14.89
N ILE A 116 8.86 -1.68 14.62
CA ILE A 116 8.17 -2.98 14.67
C ILE A 116 7.88 -3.45 13.24
N LYS A 117 8.76 -4.28 12.70
CA LYS A 117 8.71 -4.75 11.29
C LYS A 117 7.35 -5.32 10.86
N HIS A 118 6.62 -5.98 11.77
CA HIS A 118 5.34 -6.61 11.45
C HIS A 118 4.23 -5.61 11.13
N PHE A 119 4.26 -4.41 11.72
CA PHE A 119 3.23 -3.38 11.50
C PHE A 119 3.28 -2.72 10.13
N TYR A 120 4.36 -2.92 9.39
CA TYR A 120 4.51 -2.49 8.00
C TYR A 120 3.35 -2.94 7.08
N PHE A 121 2.71 -4.09 7.35
CA PHE A 121 1.57 -4.61 6.58
C PHE A 121 0.24 -3.92 6.92
N LEU A 122 0.17 -3.10 7.97
CA LEU A 122 -1.07 -2.46 8.38
C LEU A 122 -1.46 -1.33 7.43
N THR A 123 -2.67 -1.41 6.87
CA THR A 123 -3.22 -0.40 5.98
C THR A 123 -3.21 1.00 6.59
N PHE A 124 -3.53 1.12 7.87
CA PHE A 124 -3.62 2.42 8.55
C PHE A 124 -2.29 3.18 8.58
N LEU A 125 -1.17 2.48 8.60
CA LEU A 125 0.16 3.09 8.59
C LEU A 125 0.59 3.54 7.19
N ARG A 126 -0.15 3.15 6.16
CA ARG A 126 0.10 3.48 4.75
C ARG A 126 -0.89 4.50 4.16
N ILE A 127 -1.93 4.86 4.92
CA ILE A 127 -2.93 5.83 4.47
C ILE A 127 -2.29 7.18 4.11
N PHE A 128 -1.20 7.59 4.77
CA PHE A 128 -0.56 8.87 4.50
C PHE A 128 -0.01 8.97 3.07
N GLU A 129 0.48 7.88 2.49
CA GLU A 129 1.02 7.87 1.12
C GLU A 129 -0.06 8.27 0.10
N PHE A 130 -1.24 7.66 0.21
CA PHE A 130 -2.38 7.97 -0.63
C PHE A 130 -3.07 9.28 -0.24
N GLY A 131 -3.08 9.60 1.05
CA GLY A 131 -3.67 10.81 1.61
C GLY A 131 -3.00 12.07 1.06
N ILE A 132 -1.67 12.07 0.94
CA ILE A 132 -0.90 13.17 0.31
C ILE A 132 -1.35 13.36 -1.15
N GLY A 133 -1.50 12.28 -1.92
CA GLY A 133 -2.00 12.34 -3.29
C GLY A 133 -3.42 12.90 -3.37
N CYS A 134 -4.29 12.50 -2.45
CA CYS A 134 -5.65 12.98 -2.36
C CYS A 134 -5.71 14.51 -2.05
N LEU A 135 -4.89 14.96 -1.08
CA LEU A 135 -4.77 16.38 -0.75
C LEU A 135 -4.22 17.19 -1.93
N ALA A 136 -3.24 16.69 -2.65
CA ALA A 136 -2.70 17.33 -3.84
C ALA A 136 -3.76 17.54 -4.93
N CYS A 137 -4.68 16.59 -5.11
CA CYS A 137 -5.81 16.73 -6.02
C CYS A 137 -6.87 17.74 -5.56
N MET A 138 -7.05 17.89 -4.24
CA MET A 138 -8.05 18.82 -3.68
C MET A 138 -7.59 20.27 -3.65
N ILE A 139 -6.28 20.50 -3.57
CA ILE A 139 -5.69 21.85 -3.53
C ILE A 139 -5.40 22.29 -4.96
N LYS A 140 -6.15 23.27 -5.43
CA LYS A 140 -5.96 23.85 -6.77
C LYS A 140 -4.83 24.88 -6.72
N PHE A 141 -3.63 24.49 -7.11
CA PHE A 141 -2.52 25.41 -7.29
C PHE A 141 -2.62 26.09 -8.66
N LYS A 142 -2.69 27.43 -8.69
CA LYS A 142 -2.52 28.21 -9.92
C LYS A 142 -1.02 28.39 -10.18
N ILE A 143 -0.42 27.45 -10.87
CA ILE A 143 1.02 27.44 -11.17
C ILE A 143 1.20 27.61 -12.68
N SER A 144 2.21 28.40 -13.10
CA SER A 144 2.54 28.58 -14.52
C SER A 144 2.97 27.26 -15.17
N LYS A 145 2.78 27.10 -16.49
CA LYS A 145 3.21 25.89 -17.21
C LYS A 145 4.71 25.61 -17.06
N ILE A 146 5.52 26.67 -17.02
CA ILE A 146 6.98 26.55 -16.85
C ILE A 146 7.29 25.95 -15.46
N THR A 147 6.67 26.48 -14.42
CA THR A 147 6.84 25.97 -13.04
C THR A 147 6.35 24.53 -12.90
N GLN A 148 5.23 24.15 -13.57
CA GLN A 148 4.76 22.76 -13.59
C GLN A 148 5.79 21.81 -14.20
N ASN A 149 6.38 22.19 -15.34
CA ASN A 149 7.42 21.38 -16.00
C ASN A 149 8.67 21.22 -15.12
N VAL A 150 9.11 22.31 -14.46
CA VAL A 150 10.25 22.25 -13.54
C VAL A 150 9.97 21.29 -12.36
N PHE A 151 8.80 21.39 -11.72
CA PHE A 151 8.42 20.48 -10.65
C PHE A 151 8.32 19.03 -11.12
N SER A 152 7.81 18.78 -12.32
CA SER A 152 7.75 17.43 -12.89
C SER A 152 9.14 16.83 -13.13
N ILE A 153 10.07 17.62 -13.63
CA ILE A 153 11.47 17.19 -13.84
C ILE A 153 12.14 16.93 -12.47
N LEU A 154 11.97 17.82 -11.50
CA LEU A 154 12.51 17.63 -10.15
C LEU A 154 11.95 16.38 -9.48
N ALA A 155 10.64 16.13 -9.56
CA ALA A 155 10.02 14.93 -9.04
C ALA A 155 10.60 13.65 -9.69
N LEU A 156 10.79 13.67 -11.01
CA LEU A 156 11.42 12.56 -11.73
C LEU A 156 12.86 12.31 -11.27
N LEU A 157 13.66 13.39 -11.11
CA LEU A 157 15.03 13.29 -10.62
C LEU A 157 15.09 12.75 -9.20
N ILE A 158 14.18 13.17 -8.31
CA ILE A 158 14.07 12.64 -6.95
C ILE A 158 13.73 11.15 -6.98
N LEU A 159 12.80 10.72 -7.82
CA LEU A 159 12.45 9.30 -7.98
C LEU A 159 13.64 8.47 -8.44
N ILE A 160 14.35 8.93 -9.47
CA ILE A 160 15.54 8.22 -9.98
C ILE A 160 16.65 8.17 -8.93
N SER A 161 16.91 9.30 -8.25
CA SER A 161 17.93 9.34 -7.19
C SER A 161 17.60 8.45 -6.02
N SER A 162 16.32 8.37 -5.62
CA SER A 162 15.90 7.47 -4.54
C SER A 162 16.11 6.00 -4.90
N MET A 163 15.88 5.61 -6.15
CA MET A 163 16.15 4.24 -6.62
C MET A 163 17.63 3.86 -6.59
N ILE A 164 18.52 4.84 -6.75
CA ILE A 164 19.99 4.61 -6.76
C ILE A 164 20.55 4.67 -5.33
N LEU A 165 20.03 5.56 -4.48
CA LEU A 165 20.59 5.84 -3.17
C LEU A 165 20.04 4.94 -2.06
N ILE A 166 18.85 4.35 -2.25
CA ILE A 166 18.28 3.43 -1.26
C ILE A 166 19.03 2.10 -1.34
N ASP A 167 19.79 1.79 -0.29
CA ASP A 167 20.47 0.50 -0.15
C ASP A 167 19.41 -0.58 0.19
N PRO A 168 19.25 -1.62 -0.66
CA PRO A 168 18.34 -2.73 -0.37
C PRO A 168 18.74 -3.54 0.87
N ALA A 169 19.97 -3.39 1.37
CA ALA A 169 20.40 -4.03 2.62
C ALA A 169 19.81 -3.36 3.88
N ILE A 170 19.37 -2.11 3.79
CA ILE A 170 18.61 -1.44 4.84
C ILE A 170 17.18 -1.95 4.74
N GLY A 171 16.84 -2.93 5.58
CA GLY A 171 15.51 -3.54 5.57
C GLY A 171 14.39 -2.50 5.54
N MET A 172 13.34 -2.74 4.74
CA MET A 172 12.17 -1.87 4.74
C MET A 172 11.39 -1.99 6.08
N PRO A 173 10.85 -0.88 6.59
CA PRO A 173 11.00 0.48 6.12
C PRO A 173 12.36 1.07 6.53
N GLY A 174 13.14 1.47 5.52
CA GLY A 174 14.42 2.13 5.70
C GLY A 174 14.23 3.59 6.11
N TRP A 175 13.89 3.83 7.35
CA TRP A 175 13.92 5.15 7.96
C TRP A 175 15.14 5.22 8.88
#